data_745b5107bbdeec5eb421a9022bb08a96
#
_entry.id   745b5107bbdeec5eb421a9022bb08a96
#
_cell.length_a   1.000
_cell.length_b   1.000
_cell.length_c   1.000
_cell.angle_alpha   90.00
_cell.angle_beta   90.00
_cell.angle_gamma   90.00
#
_symmetry.space_group_name_H-M   'P 1'
#
loop_
_entity.id
_entity.type
_entity.pdbx_description
1 polymer ?
#
loop_
_entity_poly.entity_id
_entity_poly.type
_entity_poly.pdbx_seq_one_letter_code
_entity_poly.pdbx_strand_id
1 'polypeptide(L)'
;METQLEIEQADVQAPSDQMRDQTTTSKSTEAEPKQTRKKAVLRPKAVHTYDTIVVGAGISGIAAAYKMKQVGYQDYLVLEKAERVGGTWRDNNYPGCGCDVPSALYSFSFAPSHQWSHLFAKQPEILSYLEQVVEQFELQDKIRF
;
A
#
# COMPACT_ATOMS: atom_id res chain seq x y z
N MET A 1 20.04 22.19 33.57
CA MET A 1 18.74 22.78 33.22
C MET A 1 17.87 21.62 32.79
N GLU A 2 17.15 21.08 33.75
CA GLU A 2 16.17 20.00 33.54
C GLU A 2 14.84 20.62 33.20
N THR A 3 14.23 20.18 32.14
CA THR A 3 12.86 20.55 31.81
C THR A 3 11.99 19.30 31.94
N GLN A 4 11.21 19.27 33.00
CA GLN A 4 10.21 18.24 33.26
C GLN A 4 9.02 18.40 32.32
N LEU A 5 8.55 17.28 31.77
CA LEU A 5 7.27 17.17 31.05
C LEU A 5 6.24 16.62 32.04
N GLU A 6 5.25 17.43 32.36
CA GLU A 6 4.08 17.05 33.15
C GLU A 6 3.11 16.25 32.27
N ILE A 7 2.69 15.11 32.79
CA ILE A 7 1.63 14.26 32.19
C ILE A 7 0.35 14.55 32.98
N GLU A 8 -0.62 15.14 32.33
CA GLU A 8 -1.95 15.42 32.86
C GLU A 8 -2.82 14.15 32.79
N GLN A 9 -3.27 13.69 33.96
CA GLN A 9 -4.18 12.54 34.11
C GLN A 9 -5.62 13.05 34.03
N ALA A 10 -6.40 12.51 33.11
CA ALA A 10 -7.84 12.75 33.02
C ALA A 10 -8.61 11.70 33.81
N ASP A 11 -9.41 12.18 34.78
CA ASP A 11 -10.30 11.43 35.64
C ASP A 11 -11.46 10.79 34.86
N VAL A 12 -11.66 9.50 35.10
CA VAL A 12 -12.85 8.74 34.68
C VAL A 12 -13.82 8.64 35.85
N GLN A 13 -14.92 9.34 35.77
CA GLN A 13 -16.03 9.28 36.74
C GLN A 13 -17.16 8.40 36.23
N ALA A 14 -17.49 7.35 36.98
CA ALA A 14 -18.63 6.48 36.79
C ALA A 14 -19.89 7.08 37.40
N PRO A 15 -21.07 6.90 36.83
CA PRO A 15 -22.33 7.24 37.49
C PRO A 15 -22.98 6.04 38.20
N SER A 16 -23.44 6.32 39.39
CA SER A 16 -24.10 5.49 40.39
C SER A 16 -25.53 5.08 40.04
N ASP A 17 -25.87 3.87 40.51
CA ASP A 17 -27.22 3.30 40.68
C ASP A 17 -28.24 4.23 41.32
N GLN A 18 -29.45 4.22 40.77
CA GLN A 18 -30.67 4.41 41.57
C GLN A 18 -31.82 3.52 41.09
N MET A 19 -32.22 2.65 41.97
CA MET A 19 -33.34 1.75 41.99
C MET A 19 -34.60 2.48 42.42
N ARG A 20 -35.77 2.25 41.79
CA ARG A 20 -37.16 2.30 42.27
C ARG A 20 -38.11 2.22 41.06
N ASP A 21 -39.19 1.60 41.09
CA ASP A 21 -40.10 0.78 41.88
C ASP A 21 -41.30 0.44 40.97
N GLN A 22 -42.00 -0.59 41.29
CA GLN A 22 -43.06 -1.29 40.57
C GLN A 22 -44.28 -0.42 40.24
N THR A 23 -44.90 -0.66 39.08
CA THR A 23 -46.37 -0.77 39.03
C THR A 23 -46.85 -1.55 37.78
N THR A 24 -47.57 -2.61 38.03
CA THR A 24 -48.28 -3.47 37.08
C THR A 24 -49.39 -2.74 36.34
N THR A 25 -49.44 -2.89 35.02
CA THR A 25 -50.74 -2.82 34.30
C THR A 25 -50.68 -3.67 33.04
N SER A 26 -51.52 -4.68 32.99
CA SER A 26 -51.82 -5.55 31.87
C SER A 26 -52.44 -4.79 30.71
N LYS A 27 -51.91 -4.95 29.47
CA LYS A 27 -52.68 -4.72 28.25
C LYS A 27 -52.16 -5.50 27.04
N SER A 28 -53.05 -6.36 26.58
CA SER A 28 -53.29 -6.83 25.20
C SER A 28 -52.12 -6.95 24.22
N THR A 29 -51.90 -8.18 23.86
CA THR A 29 -51.10 -8.73 22.76
C THR A 29 -51.58 -8.21 21.39
N GLU A 30 -50.87 -7.29 20.79
CA GLU A 30 -50.92 -7.06 19.35
C GLU A 30 -49.67 -7.67 18.72
N ALA A 31 -49.90 -8.62 17.84
CA ALA A 31 -48.81 -9.32 17.10
C ALA A 31 -48.23 -8.36 16.05
N GLU A 32 -47.01 -7.90 16.25
CA GLU A 32 -46.25 -7.21 15.21
C GLU A 32 -46.01 -8.11 13.99
N PRO A 33 -46.15 -7.58 12.77
CA PRO A 33 -45.86 -8.35 11.55
C PRO A 33 -44.38 -8.67 11.48
N LYS A 34 -44.04 -9.96 11.42
CA LYS A 34 -42.66 -10.46 11.18
C LYS A 34 -42.11 -9.85 9.90
N GLN A 35 -41.25 -8.85 10.01
CA GLN A 35 -40.46 -8.35 8.90
C GLN A 35 -39.58 -9.47 8.38
N THR A 36 -39.94 -10.02 7.25
CA THR A 36 -39.11 -10.93 6.47
C THR A 36 -37.86 -10.17 6.03
N ARG A 37 -36.74 -10.38 6.72
CA ARG A 37 -35.42 -9.92 6.30
C ARG A 37 -35.16 -10.46 4.88
N LYS A 38 -35.33 -9.61 3.88
CA LYS A 38 -34.86 -9.87 2.52
C LYS A 38 -33.36 -10.16 2.61
N LYS A 39 -32.94 -11.41 2.36
CA LYS A 39 -31.54 -11.76 2.23
C LYS A 39 -30.95 -10.83 1.16
N ALA A 40 -30.00 -10.00 1.56
CA ALA A 40 -29.22 -9.20 0.61
C ALA A 40 -28.55 -10.17 -0.35
N VAL A 41 -28.95 -10.14 -1.60
CA VAL A 41 -28.29 -10.87 -2.67
C VAL A 41 -26.94 -10.17 -2.86
N LEU A 42 -25.87 -10.80 -2.35
CA LEU A 42 -24.50 -10.36 -2.60
C LEU A 42 -24.27 -10.45 -4.11
N ARG A 43 -24.35 -9.29 -4.79
CA ARG A 43 -23.93 -9.22 -6.20
C ARG A 43 -22.42 -9.50 -6.21
N PRO A 44 -21.96 -10.46 -7.02
CA PRO A 44 -20.53 -10.69 -7.14
C PRO A 44 -19.85 -9.39 -7.54
N LYS A 45 -18.80 -9.03 -6.79
CA LYS A 45 -17.97 -7.86 -7.12
C LYS A 45 -17.42 -8.09 -8.53
N ALA A 46 -17.57 -7.13 -9.43
CA ALA A 46 -17.07 -7.25 -10.79
C ALA A 46 -15.59 -7.67 -10.74
N VAL A 47 -15.28 -8.83 -11.28
CA VAL A 47 -13.90 -9.31 -11.40
C VAL A 47 -13.30 -8.58 -12.60
N HIS A 48 -12.31 -7.73 -12.33
CA HIS A 48 -11.54 -7.13 -13.41
C HIS A 48 -10.49 -8.15 -13.86
N THR A 49 -10.49 -8.47 -15.14
CA THR A 49 -9.50 -9.36 -15.78
C THR A 49 -8.50 -8.50 -16.54
N TYR A 50 -7.21 -8.82 -16.40
CA TYR A 50 -6.14 -8.17 -17.15
C TYR A 50 -5.62 -9.12 -18.23
N ASP A 51 -5.33 -8.60 -19.41
CA ASP A 51 -4.72 -9.37 -20.49
C ASP A 51 -3.29 -9.80 -20.13
N THR A 52 -2.57 -8.97 -19.34
CA THR A 52 -1.20 -9.26 -18.92
C THR A 52 -1.01 -8.99 -17.43
N ILE A 53 -0.36 -9.91 -16.75
CA ILE A 53 0.10 -9.73 -15.37
C ILE A 53 1.62 -9.91 -15.32
N VAL A 54 2.30 -8.87 -14.84
CA VAL A 54 3.74 -8.90 -14.54
C VAL A 54 3.91 -9.20 -13.05
N VAL A 55 4.74 -10.17 -12.70
CA VAL A 55 4.99 -10.53 -11.30
C VAL A 55 6.32 -9.96 -10.84
N GLY A 56 6.25 -9.08 -9.84
CA GLY A 56 7.38 -8.37 -9.24
C GLY A 56 7.60 -6.98 -9.82
N ALA A 57 7.79 -5.98 -8.93
CA ALA A 57 8.15 -4.60 -9.27
C ALA A 57 9.62 -4.29 -8.95
N GLY A 58 10.51 -5.22 -9.27
CA GLY A 58 11.95 -4.98 -9.34
C GLY A 58 12.32 -4.32 -10.67
N ILE A 59 13.63 -4.28 -10.98
CA ILE A 59 14.16 -3.61 -12.17
C ILE A 59 13.48 -4.09 -13.46
N SER A 60 13.26 -5.40 -13.61
CA SER A 60 12.63 -5.98 -14.81
C SER A 60 11.14 -5.65 -14.91
N GLY A 61 10.41 -5.69 -13.79
CA GLY A 61 8.99 -5.37 -13.77
C GLY A 61 8.72 -3.88 -14.05
N ILE A 62 9.55 -3.00 -13.53
CA ILE A 62 9.52 -1.55 -13.84
C ILE A 62 9.78 -1.32 -15.33
N ALA A 63 10.81 -1.99 -15.90
CA ALA A 63 11.12 -1.88 -17.33
C ALA A 63 9.95 -2.38 -18.19
N ALA A 64 9.31 -3.50 -17.82
CA ALA A 64 8.16 -4.04 -18.53
C ALA A 64 6.97 -3.06 -18.48
N ALA A 65 6.65 -2.53 -17.29
CA ALA A 65 5.59 -1.54 -17.11
C ALA A 65 5.81 -0.29 -18.00
N TYR A 66 7.04 0.24 -17.97
CA TYR A 66 7.42 1.36 -18.83
C TYR A 66 7.20 1.03 -20.32
N LYS A 67 7.69 -0.12 -20.78
CA LYS A 67 7.57 -0.51 -22.19
C LYS A 67 6.11 -0.69 -22.62
N MET A 68 5.29 -1.30 -21.79
CA MET A 68 3.85 -1.43 -22.05
C MET A 68 3.19 -0.05 -22.18
N LYS A 69 3.47 0.85 -21.22
CA LYS A 69 2.98 2.24 -21.29
C LYS A 69 3.46 2.97 -22.55
N GLN A 70 4.73 2.82 -22.91
CA GLN A 70 5.33 3.46 -24.09
C GLN A 70 4.65 3.06 -25.41
N VAL A 71 4.27 1.78 -25.54
CA VAL A 71 3.56 1.31 -26.75
C VAL A 71 2.03 1.49 -26.69
N GLY A 72 1.53 2.17 -25.66
CA GLY A 72 0.10 2.42 -25.48
C GLY A 72 -0.71 1.21 -25.00
N TYR A 73 -0.06 0.13 -24.59
CA TYR A 73 -0.73 -1.04 -24.04
C TYR A 73 -1.22 -0.76 -22.62
N GLN A 74 -2.53 -0.78 -22.40
CA GLN A 74 -3.14 -0.33 -21.14
C GLN A 74 -3.66 -1.46 -20.25
N ASP A 75 -3.94 -2.65 -20.80
CA ASP A 75 -4.58 -3.74 -20.08
C ASP A 75 -3.56 -4.68 -19.43
N TYR A 76 -2.77 -4.11 -18.53
CA TYR A 76 -1.80 -4.84 -17.72
C TYR A 76 -1.79 -4.42 -16.26
N LEU A 77 -1.29 -5.30 -15.42
CA LEU A 77 -1.07 -5.08 -14.00
C LEU A 77 0.28 -5.65 -13.58
N VAL A 78 1.02 -4.91 -12.77
CA VAL A 78 2.22 -5.40 -12.07
C VAL A 78 1.82 -5.77 -10.65
N LEU A 79 2.07 -7.02 -10.24
CA LEU A 79 1.84 -7.47 -8.86
C LEU A 79 3.17 -7.50 -8.10
N GLU A 80 3.24 -6.78 -6.99
CA GLU A 80 4.39 -6.81 -6.09
C GLU A 80 3.96 -7.34 -4.71
N LYS A 81 4.72 -8.28 -4.16
CA LYS A 81 4.41 -8.89 -2.86
C LYS A 81 4.74 -8.01 -1.66
N ALA A 82 5.62 -7.03 -1.84
CA ALA A 82 6.05 -6.13 -0.79
C ALA A 82 5.35 -4.77 -0.92
N GLU A 83 5.54 -3.90 0.07
CA GLU A 83 4.84 -2.61 0.20
C GLU A 83 5.38 -1.51 -0.73
N ARG A 84 6.49 -1.76 -1.44
CA ARG A 84 7.11 -0.81 -2.38
C ARG A 84 7.92 -1.52 -3.46
N VAL A 85 8.25 -0.79 -4.50
CA VAL A 85 9.09 -1.27 -5.61
C VAL A 85 10.54 -1.50 -5.18
N GLY A 86 11.34 -2.07 -6.07
CA GLY A 86 12.79 -2.18 -5.91
C GLY A 86 13.35 -3.59 -5.94
N GLY A 87 12.55 -4.63 -5.61
CA GLY A 87 12.99 -6.03 -5.67
C GLY A 87 14.31 -6.25 -4.89
N THR A 88 15.35 -6.77 -5.55
CA THR A 88 16.68 -7.02 -4.97
C THR A 88 17.23 -5.79 -4.23
N TRP A 89 17.04 -4.59 -4.76
CA TRP A 89 17.56 -3.36 -4.16
C TRP A 89 16.75 -2.87 -2.96
N ARG A 90 15.52 -3.30 -2.80
CA ARG A 90 14.74 -3.14 -1.58
C ARG A 90 15.10 -4.19 -0.52
N ASP A 91 15.27 -5.45 -0.96
CA ASP A 91 15.37 -6.59 -0.05
C ASP A 91 16.78 -6.75 0.55
N ASN A 92 17.84 -6.30 -0.13
CA ASN A 92 19.23 -6.42 0.30
C ASN A 92 19.76 -5.09 0.83
N ASN A 93 19.63 -4.88 2.14
CA ASN A 93 20.01 -3.65 2.83
C ASN A 93 21.15 -3.82 3.84
N TYR A 94 21.96 -4.87 3.72
CA TYR A 94 23.09 -5.12 4.60
C TYR A 94 24.21 -4.06 4.40
N PRO A 95 25.04 -3.81 5.42
CA PRO A 95 26.14 -2.85 5.31
C PRO A 95 27.08 -3.15 4.14
N GLY A 96 27.35 -2.14 3.34
CA GLY A 96 28.23 -2.26 2.17
C GLY A 96 27.55 -2.77 0.89
N CYS A 97 26.24 -3.13 0.94
CA CYS A 97 25.51 -3.53 -0.25
C CYS A 97 25.59 -2.47 -1.35
N GLY A 98 25.95 -2.88 -2.56
CA GLY A 98 26.11 -2.01 -3.71
C GLY A 98 26.27 -2.81 -4.99
N CYS A 99 26.31 -2.10 -6.12
CA CYS A 99 26.50 -2.70 -7.42
C CYS A 99 27.99 -2.88 -7.74
N ASP A 100 28.34 -3.94 -8.44
CA ASP A 100 29.67 -4.23 -9.00
C ASP A 100 29.81 -3.80 -10.46
N VAL A 101 28.76 -3.17 -11.01
CA VAL A 101 28.75 -2.56 -12.34
C VAL A 101 28.89 -1.04 -12.20
N PRO A 102 29.66 -0.37 -13.06
CA PRO A 102 29.75 1.09 -13.05
C PRO A 102 28.37 1.75 -13.16
N SER A 103 28.09 2.71 -12.29
CA SER A 103 26.77 3.33 -12.13
C SER A 103 26.19 3.91 -13.42
N ALA A 104 27.05 4.47 -14.27
CA ALA A 104 26.63 4.99 -15.58
C ALA A 104 26.03 3.92 -16.50
N LEU A 105 26.37 2.65 -16.29
CA LEU A 105 25.84 1.51 -17.04
C LEU A 105 24.68 0.83 -16.30
N TYR A 106 24.52 1.09 -14.99
CA TYR A 106 23.48 0.46 -14.16
C TYR A 106 22.25 1.35 -14.05
N SER A 107 21.79 1.82 -15.19
CA SER A 107 20.54 2.58 -15.32
C SER A 107 19.78 2.14 -16.56
N PHE A 108 18.49 2.43 -16.60
CA PHE A 108 17.70 2.16 -17.78
C PHE A 108 18.11 3.07 -18.94
N SER A 109 18.21 2.53 -20.15
CA SER A 109 18.53 3.31 -21.35
C SER A 109 17.49 4.42 -21.64
N PHE A 110 16.27 4.27 -21.18
CA PHE A 110 15.21 5.25 -21.30
C PHE A 110 15.17 6.28 -20.15
N ALA A 111 15.93 6.03 -19.07
CA ALA A 111 16.02 6.89 -17.90
C ALA A 111 17.48 6.90 -17.39
N PRO A 112 18.45 7.41 -18.17
CA PRO A 112 19.83 7.48 -17.72
C PRO A 112 19.94 8.44 -16.54
N SER A 113 20.65 8.02 -15.48
CA SER A 113 20.95 8.88 -14.34
C SER A 113 22.37 9.41 -14.39
N HIS A 114 22.53 10.69 -14.07
CA HIS A 114 23.83 11.36 -13.96
C HIS A 114 24.12 11.80 -12.52
N GLN A 115 23.27 11.40 -11.58
CA GLN A 115 23.34 11.86 -10.18
C GLN A 115 23.96 10.83 -9.24
N TRP A 116 24.77 9.90 -9.78
CA TRP A 116 25.44 8.89 -8.97
C TRP A 116 26.59 9.49 -8.15
N SER A 117 26.57 9.24 -6.83
CA SER A 117 27.63 9.73 -5.93
C SER A 117 28.91 8.89 -6.00
N HIS A 118 28.82 7.67 -6.52
CA HIS A 118 29.93 6.72 -6.61
C HIS A 118 30.02 6.08 -7.99
N LEU A 119 31.23 5.68 -8.37
CA LEU A 119 31.44 4.87 -9.58
C LEU A 119 30.66 3.54 -9.52
N PHE A 120 30.54 2.96 -8.33
CA PHE A 120 29.74 1.77 -8.02
C PHE A 120 28.70 2.16 -6.97
N ALA A 121 27.47 2.40 -7.43
CA ALA A 121 26.39 2.92 -6.59
C ALA A 121 26.05 1.95 -5.45
N LYS A 122 25.75 2.52 -4.30
CA LYS A 122 25.29 1.77 -3.13
C LYS A 122 23.78 1.50 -3.19
N GLN A 123 23.35 0.47 -2.49
CA GLN A 123 21.97 0.02 -2.46
C GLN A 123 20.93 1.14 -2.27
N PRO A 124 21.05 2.08 -1.32
CA PRO A 124 20.03 3.12 -1.13
C PRO A 124 19.88 4.04 -2.35
N GLU A 125 21.00 4.30 -3.04
CA GLU A 125 21.00 5.17 -4.20
C GLU A 125 20.33 4.50 -5.41
N ILE A 126 20.57 3.19 -5.59
CA ILE A 126 19.92 2.40 -6.64
C ILE A 126 18.42 2.25 -6.36
N LEU A 127 18.04 2.00 -5.11
CA LEU A 127 16.64 1.92 -4.74
C LEU A 127 15.93 3.26 -5.01
N SER A 128 16.51 4.37 -4.58
CA SER A 128 15.98 5.71 -4.85
C SER A 128 15.83 5.99 -6.35
N TYR A 129 16.80 5.58 -7.15
CA TYR A 129 16.71 5.68 -8.60
C TYR A 129 15.51 4.91 -9.17
N LEU A 130 15.27 3.68 -8.73
CA LEU A 130 14.13 2.89 -9.19
C LEU A 130 12.78 3.51 -8.79
N GLU A 131 12.70 4.05 -7.57
CA GLU A 131 11.51 4.78 -7.09
C GLU A 131 11.25 6.03 -7.92
N GLN A 132 12.30 6.81 -8.22
CA GLN A 132 12.21 7.99 -9.08
C GLN A 132 11.76 7.64 -10.51
N VAL A 133 12.23 6.54 -11.08
CA VAL A 133 11.80 6.09 -12.41
C VAL A 133 10.30 5.76 -12.42
N VAL A 134 9.81 5.08 -11.39
CA VAL A 134 8.37 4.77 -11.27
C VAL A 134 7.54 6.06 -11.18
N GLU A 135 8.00 7.05 -10.43
CA GLU A 135 7.34 8.35 -10.29
C GLU A 135 7.42 9.16 -11.59
N GLN A 136 8.61 9.31 -12.17
CA GLN A 136 8.84 10.09 -13.40
C GLN A 136 7.98 9.61 -14.56
N PHE A 137 7.77 8.31 -14.67
CA PHE A 137 6.98 7.73 -15.75
C PHE A 137 5.55 7.38 -15.33
N GLU A 138 5.12 7.81 -14.13
CA GLU A 138 3.76 7.62 -13.61
C GLU A 138 3.31 6.16 -13.73
N LEU A 139 4.10 5.21 -13.22
CA LEU A 139 3.82 3.78 -13.31
C LEU A 139 3.03 3.26 -12.09
N GLN A 140 2.84 4.07 -11.05
CA GLN A 140 2.23 3.69 -9.77
C GLN A 140 0.85 3.06 -9.95
N ASP A 141 0.02 3.63 -10.83
CA ASP A 141 -1.36 3.18 -11.06
C ASP A 141 -1.44 1.76 -11.65
N LYS A 142 -0.34 1.29 -12.22
CA LYS A 142 -0.21 -0.06 -12.79
C LYS A 142 0.44 -1.06 -11.83
N ILE A 143 0.88 -0.63 -10.65
CA ILE A 143 1.52 -1.49 -9.66
C ILE A 143 0.55 -1.69 -8.49
N ARG A 144 0.31 -2.93 -8.14
CA ARG A 144 -0.46 -3.32 -6.95
C ARG A 144 0.43 -4.06 -5.97
N PHE A 145 0.49 -3.52 -4.78
CA PHE A 145 1.21 -4.07 -3.64
C PHE A 145 0.35 -5.01 -2.82
#